data_2e03265dc195baa288ea129735e4ed18
#
_entry.id   2e03265dc195baa288ea129735e4ed18
#
_cell.length_a   1.000
_cell.length_b   1.000
_cell.length_c   1.000
_cell.angle_alpha   90.00
_cell.angle_beta   90.00
_cell.angle_gamma   90.00
#
_symmetry.space_group_name_H-M   'P 1'
#
loop_
_entity.id
_entity.type
_entity.pdbx_description
1 polymer ?
#
loop_
_entity_poly.entity_id
_entity_poly.type
_entity_poly.pdbx_seq_one_letter_code
_entity_poly.pdbx_strand_id
1 'polypeptide(L)'
;FWWDRLLRHFPKHSLDAKSAWELAWSYQQQKNREKALGYLKKGLKTRIYNSEMKAKLLFWQGKLLQKSGHPELAAKSFKQLILRQPNTYYGMRLISSEDIPESILSVIKTRKAKFYTKPTKKLSPKTKELLKRTEFLFDIAEPEQALKELFAGLGRYKDSTRNWHVSHLLHRRGEYHSVLRVIANYYLPHLVTLKVGEHPLWELAYPRPYWSQLKSFANQAGIDPYFALAIMREESHFDPQALSSSKAMGLMQLMPATAKFVARKKKIKLKEKSEIFNPELNTRLGTLYLGSLSDRFKSELIYTAGSYNAGPQNMLKWIKRWPRKSIDAFVEQIPFSETRNYVKRVYRSYKLYKHIYSS
;
A
#
# COMPACT_ATOMS: atom_id res chain seq x y z
N PHE A 1 -21.45 -19.74 -10.10
CA PHE A 1 -22.06 -20.95 -9.48
C PHE A 1 -21.52 -21.19 -8.06
N TRP A 2 -20.21 -21.40 -7.85
CA TRP A 2 -19.64 -21.72 -6.52
C TRP A 2 -19.78 -20.60 -5.49
N TRP A 3 -19.57 -19.34 -5.87
CA TRP A 3 -19.72 -18.19 -4.97
C TRP A 3 -21.17 -17.99 -4.49
N ASP A 4 -22.15 -18.22 -5.37
CA ASP A 4 -23.57 -18.12 -5.00
C ASP A 4 -23.97 -19.26 -4.05
N ARG A 5 -23.46 -20.47 -4.29
CA ARG A 5 -23.66 -21.62 -3.42
C ARG A 5 -23.06 -21.38 -2.02
N LEU A 6 -21.86 -20.80 -1.95
CA LEU A 6 -21.23 -20.47 -0.67
C LEU A 6 -22.08 -19.46 0.12
N LEU A 7 -22.55 -18.38 -0.51
CA LEU A 7 -23.38 -17.38 0.16
C LEU A 7 -24.75 -17.90 0.62
N ARG A 8 -25.29 -18.94 -0.02
CA ARG A 8 -26.59 -19.53 0.38
C ARG A 8 -26.44 -20.53 1.50
N HIS A 9 -25.44 -21.41 1.42
CA HIS A 9 -25.32 -22.56 2.33
C HIS A 9 -24.46 -22.31 3.56
N PHE A 10 -23.56 -21.32 3.50
CA PHE A 10 -22.62 -21.00 4.59
C PHE A 10 -22.68 -19.51 4.96
N PRO A 11 -23.84 -18.99 5.40
CA PRO A 11 -23.95 -17.59 5.82
C PRO A 11 -23.03 -17.32 7.02
N LYS A 12 -22.37 -16.17 7.03
CA LYS A 12 -21.37 -15.73 8.02
C LYS A 12 -19.98 -16.35 7.86
N HIS A 13 -19.70 -17.00 6.73
CA HIS A 13 -18.36 -17.46 6.43
C HIS A 13 -17.40 -16.27 6.16
N SER A 14 -16.12 -16.44 6.47
CA SER A 14 -15.10 -15.39 6.28
C SER A 14 -14.95 -14.92 4.83
N LEU A 15 -15.37 -15.71 3.86
CA LEU A 15 -15.35 -15.41 2.43
C LEU A 15 -16.62 -14.74 1.90
N ASP A 16 -17.65 -14.50 2.72
CA ASP A 16 -18.93 -13.96 2.24
C ASP A 16 -18.79 -12.63 1.49
N ALA A 17 -18.03 -11.68 2.05
CA ALA A 17 -17.79 -10.42 1.39
C ALA A 17 -17.03 -10.56 0.06
N LYS A 18 -16.09 -11.53 -0.02
CA LYS A 18 -15.36 -11.86 -1.24
C LYS A 18 -16.29 -12.51 -2.27
N SER A 19 -17.12 -13.46 -1.87
CA SER A 19 -18.10 -14.10 -2.74
C SER A 19 -19.10 -13.12 -3.31
N ALA A 20 -19.62 -12.22 -2.46
CA ALA A 20 -20.52 -11.15 -2.88
C ALA A 20 -19.84 -10.21 -3.90
N TRP A 21 -18.55 -9.87 -3.69
CA TRP A 21 -17.79 -9.08 -4.65
C TRP A 21 -17.61 -9.79 -5.99
N GLU A 22 -17.20 -11.06 -6.01
CA GLU A 22 -16.96 -11.80 -7.26
C GLU A 22 -18.25 -11.93 -8.09
N LEU A 23 -19.40 -12.16 -7.44
CA LEU A 23 -20.70 -12.18 -8.09
C LEU A 23 -21.10 -10.78 -8.61
N ALA A 24 -20.96 -9.76 -7.78
CA ALA A 24 -21.24 -8.37 -8.18
C ALA A 24 -20.43 -7.98 -9.40
N TRP A 25 -19.12 -8.31 -9.39
CA TRP A 25 -18.23 -8.01 -10.50
C TRP A 25 -18.58 -8.78 -11.77
N SER A 26 -18.94 -10.06 -11.65
CA SER A 26 -19.43 -10.87 -12.78
C SER A 26 -20.67 -10.26 -13.42
N TYR A 27 -21.69 -9.90 -12.62
CA TYR A 27 -22.89 -9.22 -13.15
C TYR A 27 -22.61 -7.84 -13.74
N GLN A 28 -21.66 -7.11 -13.16
CA GLN A 28 -21.22 -5.83 -13.72
C GLN A 28 -20.57 -6.00 -15.12
N GLN A 29 -19.80 -7.06 -15.34
CA GLN A 29 -19.27 -7.37 -16.68
C GLN A 29 -20.35 -7.73 -17.69
N GLN A 30 -21.45 -8.34 -17.24
CA GLN A 30 -22.65 -8.66 -18.02
C GLN A 30 -23.61 -7.46 -18.20
N LYS A 31 -23.21 -6.25 -17.73
CA LYS A 31 -24.02 -5.03 -17.71
C LYS A 31 -25.31 -5.12 -16.88
N ASN A 32 -25.46 -6.14 -16.06
CA ASN A 32 -26.59 -6.31 -15.14
C ASN A 32 -26.32 -5.58 -13.82
N ARG A 33 -26.55 -4.25 -13.83
CA ARG A 33 -26.26 -3.38 -12.68
C ARG A 33 -27.13 -3.66 -11.47
N GLU A 34 -28.38 -4.04 -11.67
CA GLU A 34 -29.30 -4.32 -10.57
C GLU A 34 -28.82 -5.52 -9.73
N LYS A 35 -28.52 -6.65 -10.36
CA LYS A 35 -27.96 -7.83 -9.67
C LYS A 35 -26.61 -7.50 -9.05
N ALA A 36 -25.74 -6.75 -9.73
CA ALA A 36 -24.47 -6.31 -9.17
C ALA A 36 -24.65 -5.49 -7.88
N LEU A 37 -25.54 -4.51 -7.86
CA LEU A 37 -25.89 -3.73 -6.67
C LEU A 37 -26.47 -4.59 -5.56
N GLY A 38 -27.34 -5.57 -5.90
CA GLY A 38 -27.91 -6.52 -4.96
C GLY A 38 -26.83 -7.31 -4.19
N TYR A 39 -25.81 -7.82 -4.91
CA TYR A 39 -24.71 -8.55 -4.29
C TYR A 39 -23.77 -7.64 -3.49
N LEU A 40 -23.46 -6.42 -3.95
CA LEU A 40 -22.71 -5.45 -3.15
C LEU A 40 -23.40 -5.14 -1.82
N LYS A 41 -24.71 -4.98 -1.85
CA LYS A 41 -25.56 -4.74 -0.66
C LYS A 41 -25.53 -5.94 0.31
N LYS A 42 -25.60 -7.17 -0.23
CA LYS A 42 -25.43 -8.42 0.56
C LYS A 42 -24.06 -8.44 1.22
N GLY A 43 -22.97 -8.20 0.45
CA GLY A 43 -21.60 -8.20 0.98
C GLY A 43 -21.40 -7.18 2.10
N LEU A 44 -21.97 -5.98 1.99
CA LEU A 44 -21.86 -4.93 3.02
C LEU A 44 -22.61 -5.27 4.32
N LYS A 45 -23.59 -6.19 4.29
CA LYS A 45 -24.30 -6.69 5.49
C LYS A 45 -23.53 -7.80 6.21
N THR A 46 -22.52 -8.40 5.60
CA THR A 46 -21.69 -9.45 6.23
C THR A 46 -20.68 -8.83 7.21
N ARG A 47 -20.14 -9.68 8.10
CA ARG A 47 -19.09 -9.26 9.01
C ARG A 47 -17.75 -9.15 8.26
N ILE A 48 -17.33 -7.93 7.93
CA ILE A 48 -16.11 -7.67 7.17
C ILE A 48 -15.01 -7.18 8.10
N TYR A 49 -13.99 -8.02 8.30
CA TYR A 49 -12.79 -7.66 9.09
C TYR A 49 -11.76 -6.87 8.27
N ASN A 50 -11.76 -7.06 6.95
CA ASN A 50 -10.78 -6.43 6.05
C ASN A 50 -11.28 -5.07 5.58
N SER A 51 -10.60 -4.00 6.01
CA SER A 51 -10.93 -2.62 5.66
C SER A 51 -10.89 -2.34 4.16
N GLU A 52 -9.94 -2.94 3.42
CA GLU A 52 -9.85 -2.80 1.96
C GLU A 52 -11.04 -3.44 1.25
N MET A 53 -11.51 -4.61 1.72
CA MET A 53 -12.69 -5.25 1.16
C MET A 53 -13.94 -4.41 1.37
N LYS A 54 -14.14 -3.86 2.57
CA LYS A 54 -15.26 -2.98 2.87
C LYS A 54 -15.22 -1.70 2.04
N ALA A 55 -14.05 -1.09 1.92
CA ALA A 55 -13.82 0.07 1.07
C ALA A 55 -14.13 -0.23 -0.40
N LYS A 56 -13.71 -1.39 -0.90
CA LYS A 56 -14.01 -1.88 -2.24
C LYS A 56 -15.51 -1.96 -2.54
N LEU A 57 -16.25 -2.60 -1.64
CA LEU A 57 -17.70 -2.77 -1.80
C LEU A 57 -18.43 -1.40 -1.80
N LEU A 58 -18.06 -0.50 -0.88
CA LEU A 58 -18.62 0.86 -0.80
C LEU A 58 -18.29 1.69 -2.03
N PHE A 59 -17.05 1.65 -2.51
CA PHE A 59 -16.60 2.37 -3.69
C PHE A 59 -17.40 1.96 -4.93
N TRP A 60 -17.47 0.64 -5.18
CA TRP A 60 -18.18 0.13 -6.36
C TRP A 60 -19.69 0.27 -6.25
N GLN A 61 -20.25 0.18 -5.04
CA GLN A 61 -21.67 0.49 -4.82
C GLN A 61 -21.96 1.95 -5.21
N GLY A 62 -21.14 2.89 -4.72
CA GLY A 62 -21.29 4.30 -5.08
C GLY A 62 -21.14 4.55 -6.58
N LYS A 63 -20.09 4.00 -7.23
CA LYS A 63 -19.88 4.14 -8.69
C LYS A 63 -21.03 3.55 -9.52
N LEU A 64 -21.60 2.41 -9.10
CA LEU A 64 -22.73 1.80 -9.83
C LEU A 64 -24.03 2.58 -9.63
N LEU A 65 -24.32 3.06 -8.41
CA LEU A 65 -25.47 3.89 -8.11
C LEU A 65 -25.42 5.20 -8.89
N GLN A 66 -24.26 5.85 -8.96
CA GLN A 66 -24.05 7.07 -9.75
C GLN A 66 -24.36 6.81 -11.23
N LYS A 67 -23.84 5.71 -11.79
CA LYS A 67 -24.11 5.31 -13.18
C LYS A 67 -25.55 4.85 -13.46
N SER A 68 -26.32 4.56 -12.41
CA SER A 68 -27.74 4.16 -12.50
C SER A 68 -28.70 5.31 -12.22
N GLY A 69 -28.21 6.57 -12.12
CA GLY A 69 -29.05 7.73 -11.89
C GLY A 69 -29.48 7.95 -10.44
N HIS A 70 -28.77 7.34 -9.46
CA HIS A 70 -29.06 7.48 -8.03
C HIS A 70 -27.95 8.22 -7.27
N PRO A 71 -27.70 9.52 -7.55
CA PRO A 71 -26.56 10.26 -7.00
C PRO A 71 -26.60 10.39 -5.47
N GLU A 72 -27.79 10.53 -4.88
CA GLU A 72 -27.93 10.63 -3.43
C GLU A 72 -27.54 9.33 -2.69
N LEU A 73 -27.94 8.17 -3.23
CA LEU A 73 -27.54 6.88 -2.70
C LEU A 73 -26.05 6.62 -2.91
N ALA A 74 -25.51 7.05 -4.05
CA ALA A 74 -24.07 7.02 -4.29
C ALA A 74 -23.31 7.86 -3.25
N ALA A 75 -23.75 9.08 -2.97
CA ALA A 75 -23.17 9.95 -1.96
C ALA A 75 -23.18 9.31 -0.56
N LYS A 76 -24.26 8.58 -0.19
CA LYS A 76 -24.29 7.83 1.09
C LYS A 76 -23.18 6.77 1.16
N SER A 77 -22.97 6.01 0.08
CA SER A 77 -21.90 5.00 0.01
C SER A 77 -20.52 5.64 0.09
N PHE A 78 -20.28 6.71 -0.65
CA PHE A 78 -19.03 7.46 -0.65
C PHE A 78 -18.75 8.12 0.71
N LYS A 79 -19.78 8.70 1.34
CA LYS A 79 -19.67 9.25 2.72
C LYS A 79 -19.22 8.19 3.71
N GLN A 80 -19.81 6.99 3.67
CA GLN A 80 -19.38 5.88 4.53
C GLN A 80 -17.93 5.48 4.27
N LEU A 81 -17.51 5.41 3.00
CA LEU A 81 -16.13 5.11 2.62
C LEU A 81 -15.15 6.14 3.23
N ILE A 82 -15.42 7.44 3.03
CA ILE A 82 -14.55 8.52 3.52
C ILE A 82 -14.51 8.59 5.05
N LEU A 83 -15.63 8.34 5.72
CA LEU A 83 -15.66 8.39 7.19
C LEU A 83 -14.97 7.18 7.85
N ARG A 84 -15.00 6.02 7.21
CA ARG A 84 -14.58 4.75 7.82
C ARG A 84 -13.26 4.19 7.28
N GLN A 85 -12.95 4.39 5.99
CA GLN A 85 -11.79 3.82 5.30
C GLN A 85 -11.08 4.81 4.35
N PRO A 86 -10.83 6.08 4.74
CA PRO A 86 -10.26 7.08 3.82
C PRO A 86 -8.86 6.71 3.32
N ASN A 87 -8.05 6.07 4.16
CA ASN A 87 -6.64 5.76 3.88
C ASN A 87 -6.44 4.36 3.25
N THR A 88 -7.51 3.77 2.71
CA THR A 88 -7.46 2.59 1.84
C THR A 88 -7.21 2.98 0.38
N TYR A 89 -6.88 2.01 -0.48
CA TYR A 89 -6.79 2.25 -1.91
C TYR A 89 -8.05 2.94 -2.46
N TYR A 90 -9.23 2.41 -2.15
CA TYR A 90 -10.50 2.94 -2.67
C TYR A 90 -10.88 4.30 -2.08
N GLY A 91 -10.53 4.54 -0.82
CA GLY A 91 -10.67 5.86 -0.21
C GLY A 91 -9.80 6.89 -0.92
N MET A 92 -8.52 6.59 -1.14
CA MET A 92 -7.59 7.47 -1.87
C MET A 92 -7.98 7.63 -3.35
N ARG A 93 -8.51 6.59 -4.01
CA ARG A 93 -9.05 6.70 -5.37
C ARG A 93 -10.23 7.67 -5.43
N LEU A 94 -11.15 7.59 -4.47
CA LEU A 94 -12.29 8.50 -4.40
C LEU A 94 -11.84 9.94 -4.14
N ILE A 95 -10.97 10.16 -3.15
CA ILE A 95 -10.45 11.50 -2.79
C ILE A 95 -9.70 12.14 -3.97
N SER A 96 -9.03 11.36 -4.79
CA SER A 96 -8.27 11.82 -5.97
C SER A 96 -9.09 11.81 -7.26
N SER A 97 -10.39 11.56 -7.21
CA SER A 97 -11.25 11.53 -8.40
C SER A 97 -11.75 12.94 -8.75
N GLU A 98 -11.70 13.30 -10.01
CA GLU A 98 -12.30 14.55 -10.51
C GLU A 98 -13.83 14.53 -10.41
N ASP A 99 -14.43 13.34 -10.47
CA ASP A 99 -15.88 13.13 -10.39
C ASP A 99 -16.42 13.02 -8.95
N ILE A 100 -15.66 13.45 -7.95
CA ILE A 100 -16.12 13.36 -6.55
C ILE A 100 -17.27 14.35 -6.32
N PRO A 101 -18.43 13.91 -5.77
CA PRO A 101 -19.52 14.81 -5.47
C PRO A 101 -19.11 15.89 -4.47
N GLU A 102 -19.56 17.14 -4.66
CA GLU A 102 -19.21 18.27 -3.78
C GLU A 102 -19.64 18.03 -2.33
N SER A 103 -20.78 17.37 -2.13
CA SER A 103 -21.22 16.91 -0.80
C SER A 103 -20.20 16.02 -0.07
N ILE A 104 -19.37 15.32 -0.82
CA ILE A 104 -18.28 14.49 -0.25
C ILE A 104 -17.03 15.30 0.02
N LEU A 105 -16.75 16.32 -0.78
CA LEU A 105 -15.65 17.27 -0.52
C LEU A 105 -15.84 17.98 0.83
N SER A 106 -17.06 18.39 1.15
CA SER A 106 -17.37 18.95 2.46
C SER A 106 -17.12 17.95 3.61
N VAL A 107 -17.49 16.69 3.42
CA VAL A 107 -17.22 15.63 4.41
C VAL A 107 -15.73 15.43 4.62
N ILE A 108 -14.92 15.48 3.55
CA ILE A 108 -13.45 15.36 3.65
C ILE A 108 -12.87 16.51 4.48
N LYS A 109 -13.32 17.76 4.22
CA LYS A 109 -12.87 18.97 4.91
C LYS A 109 -13.27 18.98 6.39
N THR A 110 -14.50 18.58 6.70
CA THR A 110 -15.11 18.69 8.04
C THR A 110 -14.97 17.41 8.89
N ARG A 111 -14.40 16.34 8.33
CA ARG A 111 -14.24 15.08 9.03
C ARG A 111 -13.47 15.27 10.34
N LYS A 112 -14.14 15.04 11.47
CA LYS A 112 -13.45 14.92 12.76
C LYS A 112 -12.54 13.70 12.71
N ALA A 113 -11.24 13.93 12.81
CA ALA A 113 -10.26 12.85 12.86
C ALA A 113 -10.47 12.02 14.12
N LYS A 114 -10.32 10.71 14.01
CA LYS A 114 -10.05 9.91 15.20
C LYS A 114 -8.61 10.20 15.60
N PHE A 115 -8.42 10.87 16.72
CA PHE A 115 -7.09 11.07 17.27
C PHE A 115 -6.61 9.76 17.88
N TYR A 116 -5.46 9.29 17.45
CA TYR A 116 -4.69 8.33 18.22
C TYR A 116 -3.85 9.16 19.21
N THR A 117 -4.13 9.05 20.50
CA THR A 117 -3.33 9.75 21.51
C THR A 117 -2.01 9.01 21.72
N LYS A 118 -0.90 9.77 21.73
CA LYS A 118 0.38 9.23 22.14
C LYS A 118 0.22 8.52 23.50
N PRO A 119 0.73 7.30 23.67
CA PRO A 119 0.64 6.61 24.95
C PRO A 119 1.32 7.43 26.06
N THR A 120 0.59 7.66 27.14
CA THR A 120 1.07 8.46 28.30
C THR A 120 1.54 7.58 29.48
N LYS A 121 1.26 6.28 29.42
CA LYS A 121 1.66 5.36 30.48
C LYS A 121 3.20 5.25 30.57
N LYS A 122 3.70 5.17 31.80
CA LYS A 122 5.13 4.88 32.04
C LYS A 122 5.46 3.47 31.55
N LEU A 123 6.65 3.31 30.97
CA LEU A 123 7.20 1.99 30.62
C LEU A 123 7.39 1.15 31.86
N SER A 124 7.06 -0.14 31.78
CA SER A 124 7.41 -1.10 32.83
C SER A 124 8.95 -1.23 32.99
N PRO A 125 9.45 -1.56 34.18
CA PRO A 125 10.88 -1.77 34.39
C PRO A 125 11.47 -2.79 33.40
N LYS A 126 10.77 -3.90 33.15
CA LYS A 126 11.17 -4.92 32.18
C LYS A 126 11.29 -4.37 30.75
N THR A 127 10.37 -3.49 30.34
CA THR A 127 10.44 -2.87 29.01
C THR A 127 11.59 -1.87 28.92
N LYS A 128 11.83 -1.09 29.97
CA LYS A 128 12.97 -0.16 30.01
C LYS A 128 14.29 -0.90 29.86
N GLU A 129 14.45 -2.00 30.58
CA GLU A 129 15.65 -2.83 30.51
C GLU A 129 15.85 -3.44 29.12
N LEU A 130 14.77 -3.98 28.51
CA LEU A 130 14.81 -4.51 27.14
C LEU A 130 15.27 -3.43 26.14
N LEU A 131 14.71 -2.22 26.20
CA LEU A 131 15.09 -1.12 25.30
C LEU A 131 16.55 -0.71 25.52
N LYS A 132 16.99 -0.59 26.78
CA LYS A 132 18.39 -0.25 27.12
C LYS A 132 19.37 -1.27 26.55
N ARG A 133 19.10 -2.56 26.74
CA ARG A 133 19.94 -3.65 26.18
C ARG A 133 19.94 -3.63 24.65
N THR A 134 18.78 -3.39 24.04
CA THR A 134 18.66 -3.27 22.58
C THR A 134 19.49 -2.08 22.06
N GLU A 135 19.42 -0.93 22.71
CA GLU A 135 20.24 0.25 22.34
C GLU A 135 21.73 -0.06 22.49
N PHE A 136 22.15 -0.68 23.57
CA PHE A 136 23.55 -1.08 23.78
C PHE A 136 24.06 -2.01 22.67
N LEU A 137 23.26 -3.02 22.28
CA LEU A 137 23.64 -3.92 21.19
C LEU A 137 23.80 -3.19 19.85
N PHE A 138 22.95 -2.21 19.56
CA PHE A 138 23.14 -1.34 18.38
C PHE A 138 24.44 -0.50 18.49
N ASP A 139 24.77 0.00 19.69
CA ASP A 139 25.95 0.85 19.92
C ASP A 139 27.26 0.08 19.73
N ILE A 140 27.25 -1.21 20.01
CA ILE A 140 28.43 -2.10 19.79
C ILE A 140 28.39 -2.77 18.39
N ALA A 141 27.58 -2.27 17.47
CA ALA A 141 27.45 -2.74 16.09
C ALA A 141 26.96 -4.21 15.95
N GLU A 142 26.10 -4.66 16.86
CA GLU A 142 25.43 -5.97 16.85
C GLU A 142 23.92 -5.87 16.52
N PRO A 143 23.54 -5.34 15.34
CA PRO A 143 22.14 -5.06 15.01
C PRO A 143 21.27 -6.32 14.90
N GLU A 144 21.83 -7.43 14.42
CA GLU A 144 21.08 -8.71 14.32
C GLU A 144 20.69 -9.22 15.70
N GLN A 145 21.63 -9.19 16.64
CA GLN A 145 21.37 -9.61 18.03
C GLN A 145 20.40 -8.65 18.72
N ALA A 146 20.55 -7.32 18.49
CA ALA A 146 19.63 -6.31 18.99
C ALA A 146 18.18 -6.58 18.56
N LEU A 147 17.95 -6.84 17.27
CA LEU A 147 16.63 -7.14 16.71
C LEU A 147 16.09 -8.48 17.25
N LYS A 148 16.93 -9.50 17.34
CA LYS A 148 16.54 -10.83 17.87
C LYS A 148 16.04 -10.72 19.31
N GLU A 149 16.80 -10.06 20.19
CA GLU A 149 16.39 -9.86 21.60
C GLU A 149 15.14 -8.98 21.70
N LEU A 150 15.09 -7.90 20.94
CA LEU A 150 13.93 -7.01 20.93
C LEU A 150 12.65 -7.75 20.58
N PHE A 151 12.64 -8.48 19.46
CA PHE A 151 11.44 -9.19 19.02
C PHE A 151 11.09 -10.39 19.90
N ALA A 152 12.06 -11.07 20.50
CA ALA A 152 11.81 -12.10 21.50
C ALA A 152 11.16 -11.50 22.77
N GLY A 153 11.62 -10.33 23.21
CA GLY A 153 11.09 -9.63 24.39
C GLY A 153 9.73 -8.98 24.17
N LEU A 154 9.37 -8.67 22.92
CA LEU A 154 8.07 -8.07 22.60
C LEU A 154 6.88 -9.02 22.85
N GLY A 155 7.08 -10.33 22.66
CA GLY A 155 6.03 -11.31 22.84
C GLY A 155 4.76 -11.00 22.01
N ARG A 156 3.64 -11.66 22.37
CA ARG A 156 2.34 -11.47 21.69
C ARG A 156 1.47 -10.34 22.27
N TYR A 157 1.93 -9.63 23.30
CA TYR A 157 1.10 -8.65 24.01
C TYR A 157 1.03 -7.32 23.27
N LYS A 158 -0.21 -6.81 23.12
CA LYS A 158 -0.52 -5.51 22.50
C LYS A 158 -0.35 -4.36 23.50
N ASP A 159 0.87 -4.10 23.96
CA ASP A 159 1.17 -2.93 24.76
C ASP A 159 1.48 -1.73 23.86
N SER A 160 0.57 -0.78 23.78
CA SER A 160 0.69 0.40 22.92
C SER A 160 1.86 1.30 23.33
N THR A 161 2.12 1.45 24.63
CA THR A 161 3.21 2.27 25.15
C THR A 161 4.56 1.68 24.74
N ARG A 162 4.75 0.40 24.99
CA ARG A 162 5.96 -0.33 24.59
C ARG A 162 6.20 -0.25 23.09
N ASN A 163 5.16 -0.59 22.28
CA ASN A 163 5.29 -0.60 20.83
C ASN A 163 5.59 0.78 20.25
N TRP A 164 5.09 1.84 20.89
CA TRP A 164 5.44 3.21 20.56
C TRP A 164 6.94 3.48 20.71
N HIS A 165 7.49 3.20 21.89
CA HIS A 165 8.91 3.41 22.17
C HIS A 165 9.82 2.53 21.30
N VAL A 166 9.42 1.27 21.06
CA VAL A 166 10.13 0.37 20.15
C VAL A 166 10.17 0.93 18.73
N SER A 167 9.02 1.42 18.22
CA SER A 167 8.98 1.99 16.86
C SER A 167 9.90 3.20 16.72
N HIS A 168 9.94 4.07 17.74
CA HIS A 168 10.83 5.24 17.74
C HIS A 168 12.32 4.84 17.85
N LEU A 169 12.65 3.85 18.68
CA LEU A 169 14.01 3.34 18.80
C LEU A 169 14.48 2.80 17.43
N LEU A 170 13.73 1.89 16.84
CA LEU A 170 14.04 1.31 15.53
C LEU A 170 14.15 2.37 14.44
N HIS A 171 13.27 3.37 14.43
CA HIS A 171 13.31 4.45 13.46
C HIS A 171 14.59 5.30 13.57
N ARG A 172 15.02 5.63 14.80
CA ARG A 172 16.28 6.36 15.05
C ARG A 172 17.51 5.56 14.64
N ARG A 173 17.44 4.23 14.70
CA ARG A 173 18.52 3.32 14.29
C ARG A 173 18.52 2.99 12.80
N GLY A 174 17.56 3.55 12.02
CA GLY A 174 17.46 3.29 10.58
C GLY A 174 16.83 1.94 10.24
N GLU A 175 16.29 1.22 11.23
CA GLU A 175 15.69 -0.11 11.08
C GLU A 175 14.26 -0.03 10.53
N TYR A 176 14.10 0.60 9.35
CA TYR A 176 12.80 0.91 8.77
C TYR A 176 11.96 -0.32 8.45
N HIS A 177 12.58 -1.41 7.99
CA HIS A 177 11.87 -2.69 7.79
C HIS A 177 11.21 -3.17 9.10
N SER A 178 11.97 -3.14 10.18
CA SER A 178 11.51 -3.53 11.52
C SER A 178 10.44 -2.59 12.07
N VAL A 179 10.55 -1.27 11.83
CA VAL A 179 9.50 -0.29 12.15
C VAL A 179 8.20 -0.67 11.47
N LEU A 180 8.23 -0.90 10.15
CA LEU A 180 7.03 -1.24 9.38
C LEU A 180 6.39 -2.54 9.86
N ARG A 181 7.17 -3.52 10.31
CA ARG A 181 6.68 -4.76 10.93
C ARG A 181 5.89 -4.47 12.22
N VAL A 182 6.40 -3.59 13.10
CA VAL A 182 5.69 -3.17 14.31
C VAL A 182 4.41 -2.40 13.94
N ILE A 183 4.48 -1.48 13.00
CA ILE A 183 3.33 -0.70 12.53
C ILE A 183 2.23 -1.60 11.96
N ALA A 184 2.57 -2.55 11.11
CA ALA A 184 1.61 -3.48 10.51
C ALA A 184 0.89 -4.33 11.56
N ASN A 185 1.61 -4.79 12.59
CA ASN A 185 1.04 -5.65 13.61
C ASN A 185 0.16 -4.91 14.64
N TYR A 186 0.47 -3.65 14.95
CA TYR A 186 -0.14 -2.97 16.09
C TYR A 186 -0.93 -1.71 15.72
N TYR A 187 -0.56 -0.99 14.65
CA TYR A 187 -1.11 0.34 14.36
C TYR A 187 -1.92 0.42 13.06
N LEU A 188 -1.89 -0.59 12.21
CA LEU A 188 -2.61 -0.58 10.94
C LEU A 188 -4.10 -0.24 11.07
N PRO A 189 -4.86 -0.78 12.06
CA PRO A 189 -6.27 -0.42 12.23
C PRO A 189 -6.50 1.07 12.53
N HIS A 190 -5.57 1.72 13.22
CA HIS A 190 -5.63 3.17 13.51
C HIS A 190 -5.33 3.99 12.26
N LEU A 191 -4.30 3.61 11.49
CA LEU A 191 -3.90 4.30 10.26
C LEU A 191 -5.01 4.35 9.21
N VAL A 192 -5.91 3.37 9.17
CA VAL A 192 -7.03 3.35 8.21
C VAL A 192 -7.96 4.57 8.36
N THR A 193 -8.12 5.09 9.58
CA THR A 193 -9.05 6.18 9.90
C THR A 193 -8.39 7.46 10.39
N LEU A 194 -7.10 7.42 10.71
CA LEU A 194 -6.34 8.56 11.22
C LEU A 194 -6.27 9.67 10.17
N LYS A 195 -6.37 10.94 10.59
CA LYS A 195 -6.16 12.07 9.69
C LYS A 195 -4.70 12.10 9.25
N VAL A 196 -4.47 12.23 7.96
CA VAL A 196 -3.13 12.19 7.39
C VAL A 196 -2.36 13.46 7.77
N GLY A 197 -1.10 13.32 8.14
CA GLY A 197 -0.18 14.41 8.43
C GLY A 197 -0.21 14.97 9.87
N GLU A 198 -1.29 14.76 10.63
CA GLU A 198 -1.45 15.38 11.95
C GLU A 198 -0.91 14.56 13.14
N HIS A 199 -0.29 13.41 12.89
CA HIS A 199 0.16 12.54 13.98
C HIS A 199 1.52 11.91 13.67
N PRO A 200 2.48 11.87 14.64
CA PRO A 200 3.82 11.28 14.45
C PRO A 200 3.83 9.81 13.98
N LEU A 201 2.72 9.09 14.19
CA LEU A 201 2.57 7.73 13.69
C LEU A 201 2.70 7.65 12.15
N TRP A 202 2.40 8.73 11.43
CA TRP A 202 2.54 8.77 9.98
C TRP A 202 4.00 8.74 9.55
N GLU A 203 4.90 9.41 10.24
CA GLU A 203 6.35 9.37 9.94
C GLU A 203 6.92 7.97 10.17
N LEU A 204 6.48 7.30 11.23
CA LEU A 204 6.85 5.91 11.50
C LEU A 204 6.28 4.93 10.46
N ALA A 205 5.03 5.15 10.02
CA ALA A 205 4.36 4.30 9.04
C ALA A 205 4.82 4.54 7.61
N TYR A 206 5.26 5.75 7.29
CA TYR A 206 5.70 6.21 5.97
C TYR A 206 7.05 6.93 6.05
N PRO A 207 8.12 6.26 6.54
CA PRO A 207 9.44 6.84 6.64
C PRO A 207 10.02 7.11 5.24
N ARG A 208 11.03 8.00 5.17
CA ARG A 208 11.73 8.36 3.94
C ARG A 208 13.22 7.97 4.00
N PRO A 209 13.54 6.66 4.11
CA PRO A 209 14.94 6.26 4.05
C PRO A 209 15.54 6.57 2.68
N TYR A 210 16.85 6.77 2.64
CA TYR A 210 17.61 7.06 1.41
C TYR A 210 17.06 8.27 0.61
N TRP A 211 16.31 9.18 1.27
CA TRP A 211 15.50 10.20 0.58
C TRP A 211 16.29 11.13 -0.35
N SER A 212 17.45 11.64 0.07
CA SER A 212 18.24 12.57 -0.76
C SER A 212 18.71 11.90 -2.05
N GLN A 213 19.24 10.69 -1.96
CA GLN A 213 19.71 9.91 -3.12
C GLN A 213 18.54 9.51 -4.01
N LEU A 214 17.47 8.95 -3.42
CA LEU A 214 16.28 8.54 -4.17
C LEU A 214 15.64 9.72 -4.90
N LYS A 215 15.51 10.89 -4.24
CA LYS A 215 14.98 12.11 -4.86
C LYS A 215 15.82 12.55 -6.04
N SER A 216 17.15 12.54 -5.89
CA SER A 216 18.08 12.89 -6.98
C SER A 216 17.92 11.95 -8.18
N PHE A 217 17.93 10.62 -7.93
CA PHE A 217 17.81 9.64 -9.02
C PHE A 217 16.41 9.63 -9.66
N ALA A 218 15.36 9.86 -8.87
CA ALA A 218 14.00 9.96 -9.39
C ALA A 218 13.83 11.18 -10.31
N ASN A 219 14.38 12.35 -9.91
CA ASN A 219 14.36 13.55 -10.73
C ASN A 219 15.14 13.34 -12.04
N GLN A 220 16.31 12.71 -12.00
CA GLN A 220 17.08 12.35 -13.20
C GLN A 220 16.32 11.37 -14.12
N ALA A 221 15.48 10.53 -13.56
CA ALA A 221 14.65 9.58 -14.29
C ALA A 221 13.30 10.15 -14.74
N GLY A 222 13.00 11.44 -14.46
CA GLY A 222 11.75 12.10 -14.83
C GLY A 222 10.51 11.56 -14.10
N ILE A 223 10.67 11.05 -12.88
CA ILE A 223 9.56 10.49 -12.07
C ILE A 223 9.41 11.21 -10.74
N ASP A 224 8.17 11.23 -10.23
CA ASP A 224 7.88 11.77 -8.90
C ASP A 224 8.64 10.95 -7.82
N PRO A 225 9.50 11.60 -6.97
CA PRO A 225 10.25 10.89 -5.94
C PRO A 225 9.39 10.10 -4.96
N TYR A 226 8.18 10.57 -4.65
CA TYR A 226 7.26 9.84 -3.78
C TYR A 226 6.70 8.58 -4.45
N PHE A 227 6.61 8.57 -5.79
CA PHE A 227 6.25 7.36 -6.51
C PHE A 227 7.36 6.31 -6.45
N ALA A 228 8.62 6.72 -6.66
CA ALA A 228 9.77 5.83 -6.49
C ALA A 228 9.86 5.29 -5.05
N LEU A 229 9.62 6.13 -4.05
CA LEU A 229 9.61 5.74 -2.65
C LEU A 229 8.47 4.74 -2.33
N ALA A 230 7.30 4.93 -2.93
CA ALA A 230 6.18 3.99 -2.81
C ALA A 230 6.52 2.62 -3.42
N ILE A 231 7.18 2.58 -4.57
CA ILE A 231 7.70 1.34 -5.16
C ILE A 231 8.68 0.67 -4.20
N MET A 232 9.72 1.37 -3.75
CA MET A 232 10.72 0.83 -2.81
C MET A 232 10.07 0.25 -1.54
N ARG A 233 9.08 0.98 -0.99
CA ARG A 233 8.32 0.53 0.18
C ARG A 233 7.59 -0.79 -0.07
N GLU A 234 6.92 -0.93 -1.20
CA GLU A 234 6.09 -2.11 -1.50
C GLU A 234 6.91 -3.30 -2.00
N GLU A 235 8.14 -3.07 -2.46
CA GLU A 235 9.07 -4.11 -2.90
C GLU A 235 9.80 -4.80 -1.74
N SER A 236 10.43 -4.03 -0.87
CA SER A 236 11.30 -4.58 0.18
C SER A 236 10.92 -4.16 1.60
N HIS A 237 9.95 -3.26 1.77
CA HIS A 237 9.75 -2.54 3.05
C HIS A 237 11.04 -1.89 3.56
N PHE A 238 11.90 -1.42 2.63
CA PHE A 238 13.19 -0.79 2.89
C PHE A 238 14.29 -1.72 3.40
N ASP A 239 14.19 -3.01 3.18
CA ASP A 239 15.25 -3.96 3.48
C ASP A 239 16.26 -4.00 2.31
N PRO A 240 17.52 -3.53 2.52
CA PRO A 240 18.53 -3.53 1.46
C PRO A 240 19.02 -4.94 1.11
N GLN A 241 18.84 -5.92 2.00
CA GLN A 241 19.26 -7.30 1.81
C GLN A 241 18.10 -8.21 1.35
N ALA A 242 16.94 -7.62 1.03
CA ALA A 242 15.78 -8.39 0.60
C ALA A 242 16.08 -9.24 -0.64
N LEU A 243 15.79 -10.53 -0.56
CA LEU A 243 15.90 -11.50 -1.65
C LEU A 243 14.59 -12.25 -1.78
N SER A 244 13.89 -12.08 -2.92
CA SER A 244 12.65 -12.81 -3.16
C SER A 244 12.89 -14.27 -3.60
N SER A 245 11.84 -15.09 -3.52
CA SER A 245 11.86 -16.46 -4.06
C SER A 245 12.19 -16.49 -5.56
N SER A 246 11.81 -15.46 -6.30
CA SER A 246 12.11 -15.28 -7.73
C SER A 246 13.49 -14.67 -7.99
N LYS A 247 14.33 -14.50 -6.96
CA LYS A 247 15.68 -13.92 -7.05
C LYS A 247 15.72 -12.40 -7.36
N ALA A 248 14.65 -11.65 -7.10
CA ALA A 248 14.69 -10.21 -7.10
C ALA A 248 15.46 -9.70 -5.86
N MET A 249 16.25 -8.62 -5.98
CA MET A 249 17.31 -8.25 -5.05
C MET A 249 17.22 -6.78 -4.61
N GLY A 250 17.42 -6.56 -3.32
CA GLY A 250 17.64 -5.25 -2.69
C GLY A 250 16.39 -4.38 -2.57
N LEU A 251 16.63 -3.10 -2.29
CA LEU A 251 15.58 -2.11 -1.94
C LEU A 251 14.43 -2.03 -2.93
N MET A 252 14.72 -2.05 -4.23
CA MET A 252 13.73 -1.94 -5.29
C MET A 252 13.47 -3.30 -6.00
N GLN A 253 13.89 -4.40 -5.39
CA GLN A 253 13.66 -5.77 -5.86
C GLN A 253 13.93 -5.97 -7.37
N LEU A 254 15.14 -5.62 -7.78
CA LEU A 254 15.53 -5.75 -9.17
C LEU A 254 15.87 -7.20 -9.51
N MET A 255 15.27 -7.71 -10.58
CA MET A 255 15.73 -8.95 -11.21
C MET A 255 17.15 -8.75 -11.76
N PRO A 256 18.09 -9.69 -11.59
CA PRO A 256 19.46 -9.54 -12.08
C PRO A 256 19.55 -9.22 -13.57
N ALA A 257 18.69 -9.81 -14.39
CA ALA A 257 18.61 -9.52 -15.83
C ALA A 257 18.20 -8.06 -16.09
N THR A 258 17.21 -7.54 -15.32
CA THR A 258 16.76 -6.15 -15.41
C THR A 258 17.86 -5.18 -14.98
N ALA A 259 18.53 -5.47 -13.86
CA ALA A 259 19.66 -4.65 -13.38
C ALA A 259 20.78 -4.57 -14.42
N LYS A 260 21.22 -5.70 -15.00
CA LYS A 260 22.22 -5.75 -16.07
C LYS A 260 21.78 -4.98 -17.32
N PHE A 261 20.53 -5.14 -17.73
CA PHE A 261 19.98 -4.41 -18.89
C PHE A 261 20.03 -2.90 -18.68
N VAL A 262 19.56 -2.40 -17.54
CA VAL A 262 19.56 -0.96 -17.22
C VAL A 262 20.98 -0.43 -17.08
N ALA A 263 21.85 -1.15 -16.37
CA ALA A 263 23.25 -0.78 -16.19
C ALA A 263 23.96 -0.61 -17.53
N ARG A 264 23.83 -1.58 -18.45
CA ARG A 264 24.38 -1.52 -19.79
C ARG A 264 23.85 -0.32 -20.60
N LYS A 265 22.50 -0.13 -20.60
CA LYS A 265 21.85 0.95 -21.35
C LYS A 265 22.29 2.34 -20.86
N LYS A 266 22.57 2.48 -19.56
CA LYS A 266 22.92 3.75 -18.91
C LYS A 266 24.44 3.88 -18.67
N LYS A 267 25.25 2.94 -19.19
CA LYS A 267 26.72 2.92 -19.01
C LYS A 267 27.15 2.95 -17.54
N ILE A 268 26.37 2.29 -16.67
CA ILE A 268 26.67 2.14 -15.24
C ILE A 268 27.47 0.83 -15.06
N LYS A 269 28.56 0.88 -14.30
CA LYS A 269 29.38 -0.29 -14.02
C LYS A 269 28.62 -1.22 -13.05
N LEU A 270 28.45 -2.46 -13.43
CA LEU A 270 27.90 -3.55 -12.61
C LEU A 270 28.75 -4.79 -12.92
N LYS A 271 29.71 -5.08 -12.06
CA LYS A 271 30.66 -6.19 -12.24
C LYS A 271 30.05 -7.50 -11.78
N GLU A 272 29.53 -7.51 -10.57
CA GLU A 272 29.01 -8.69 -9.89
C GLU A 272 27.55 -8.56 -9.52
N LYS A 273 26.88 -9.71 -9.45
CA LYS A 273 25.48 -9.78 -9.06
C LYS A 273 25.23 -9.30 -7.61
N SER A 274 26.16 -9.54 -6.72
CA SER A 274 26.14 -9.11 -5.31
C SER A 274 26.04 -7.59 -5.15
N GLU A 275 26.60 -6.82 -6.10
CA GLU A 275 26.53 -5.35 -6.06
C GLU A 275 25.08 -4.82 -6.16
N ILE A 276 24.13 -5.65 -6.64
CA ILE A 276 22.71 -5.27 -6.68
C ILE A 276 22.14 -5.04 -5.26
N PHE A 277 22.74 -5.60 -4.21
CA PHE A 277 22.35 -5.33 -2.83
C PHE A 277 22.88 -3.97 -2.31
N ASN A 278 23.81 -3.33 -3.02
CA ASN A 278 24.25 -1.99 -2.63
C ASN A 278 23.08 -1.01 -2.72
N PRO A 279 22.69 -0.32 -1.63
CA PRO A 279 21.49 0.51 -1.57
C PRO A 279 21.48 1.62 -2.61
N GLU A 280 22.62 2.29 -2.84
CA GLU A 280 22.73 3.39 -3.81
C GLU A 280 22.59 2.89 -5.23
N LEU A 281 23.35 1.84 -5.60
CA LEU A 281 23.29 1.25 -6.93
C LEU A 281 21.90 0.68 -7.23
N ASN A 282 21.30 -0.03 -6.28
CA ASN A 282 19.96 -0.58 -6.41
C ASN A 282 18.91 0.51 -6.64
N THR A 283 18.95 1.57 -5.82
CA THR A 283 18.05 2.72 -5.94
C THR A 283 18.23 3.43 -7.30
N ARG A 284 19.47 3.63 -7.72
CA ARG A 284 19.78 4.27 -9.02
C ARG A 284 19.25 3.44 -10.19
N LEU A 285 19.55 2.14 -10.24
CA LEU A 285 19.08 1.26 -11.30
C LEU A 285 17.55 1.10 -11.29
N GLY A 286 16.95 0.97 -10.11
CA GLY A 286 15.51 0.82 -9.94
C GLY A 286 14.72 2.05 -10.38
N THR A 287 15.19 3.25 -10.03
CA THR A 287 14.56 4.50 -10.46
C THR A 287 14.70 4.71 -11.98
N LEU A 288 15.85 4.40 -12.58
CA LEU A 288 16.04 4.46 -14.03
C LEU A 288 15.15 3.47 -14.77
N TYR A 289 14.97 2.26 -14.23
CA TYR A 289 14.03 1.29 -14.78
C TYR A 289 12.59 1.80 -14.68
N LEU A 290 12.20 2.31 -13.52
CA LEU A 290 10.87 2.86 -13.28
C LEU A 290 10.58 4.05 -14.21
N GLY A 291 11.56 4.94 -14.44
CA GLY A 291 11.47 6.05 -15.40
C GLY A 291 11.19 5.53 -16.82
N SER A 292 11.94 4.51 -17.26
CA SER A 292 11.74 3.93 -18.60
C SER A 292 10.36 3.28 -18.79
N LEU A 293 9.77 2.75 -17.70
CA LEU A 293 8.40 2.24 -17.72
C LEU A 293 7.39 3.40 -17.72
N SER A 294 7.63 4.46 -16.95
CA SER A 294 6.79 5.65 -16.92
C SER A 294 6.66 6.28 -18.31
N ASP A 295 7.80 6.47 -18.99
CA ASP A 295 7.82 6.98 -20.37
C ASP A 295 7.00 6.08 -21.32
N ARG A 296 7.22 4.77 -21.22
CA ARG A 296 6.51 3.79 -22.06
C ARG A 296 5.00 3.82 -21.89
N PHE A 297 4.52 4.09 -20.67
CA PHE A 297 3.09 4.10 -20.33
C PHE A 297 2.55 5.52 -20.12
N LYS A 298 3.21 6.54 -20.70
CA LYS A 298 2.78 7.95 -20.71
C LYS A 298 2.46 8.47 -19.30
N SER A 299 3.31 8.11 -18.35
CA SER A 299 3.18 8.48 -16.93
C SER A 299 1.91 8.00 -16.23
N GLU A 300 1.16 7.04 -16.84
CA GLU A 300 0.02 6.44 -16.14
C GLU A 300 0.53 5.54 -14.99
N LEU A 301 0.28 5.99 -13.77
CA LEU A 301 0.83 5.42 -12.55
C LEU A 301 0.48 3.93 -12.37
N ILE A 302 -0.78 3.57 -12.64
CA ILE A 302 -1.25 2.18 -12.49
C ILE A 302 -0.57 1.26 -13.49
N TYR A 303 -0.42 1.70 -14.74
CA TYR A 303 0.25 0.91 -15.78
C TYR A 303 1.75 0.80 -15.50
N THR A 304 2.37 1.87 -15.04
CA THR A 304 3.79 1.90 -14.67
C THR A 304 4.05 0.95 -13.49
N ALA A 305 3.30 1.05 -12.40
CA ALA A 305 3.44 0.16 -11.24
C ALA A 305 3.15 -1.30 -11.60
N GLY A 306 2.08 -1.56 -12.37
CA GLY A 306 1.77 -2.91 -12.80
C GLY A 306 2.82 -3.52 -13.72
N SER A 307 3.47 -2.68 -14.56
CA SER A 307 4.59 -3.12 -15.41
C SER A 307 5.84 -3.41 -14.61
N TYR A 308 6.08 -2.67 -13.54
CA TYR A 308 7.22 -2.92 -12.66
C TYR A 308 7.13 -4.32 -12.05
N ASN A 309 5.95 -4.71 -11.56
CA ASN A 309 5.72 -6.00 -10.92
C ASN A 309 5.55 -7.17 -11.91
N ALA A 310 4.71 -7.01 -12.94
CA ALA A 310 4.36 -8.12 -13.86
C ALA A 310 5.14 -8.11 -15.18
N GLY A 311 5.98 -7.10 -15.39
CA GLY A 311 6.66 -6.86 -16.65
C GLY A 311 5.81 -6.12 -17.70
N PRO A 312 6.47 -5.31 -18.56
CA PRO A 312 5.77 -4.44 -19.51
C PRO A 312 4.97 -5.19 -20.59
N GLN A 313 5.38 -6.41 -20.95
CA GLN A 313 4.68 -7.20 -21.95
C GLN A 313 3.30 -7.67 -21.46
N ASN A 314 3.20 -8.11 -20.20
CA ASN A 314 1.92 -8.48 -19.62
C ASN A 314 0.99 -7.26 -19.53
N MET A 315 1.51 -6.10 -19.10
CA MET A 315 0.73 -4.89 -19.02
C MET A 315 0.19 -4.47 -20.39
N LEU A 316 1.00 -4.49 -21.44
CA LEU A 316 0.56 -4.17 -22.81
C LEU A 316 -0.55 -5.13 -23.30
N LYS A 317 -0.40 -6.44 -23.02
CA LYS A 317 -1.46 -7.44 -23.33
C LYS A 317 -2.76 -7.11 -22.63
N TRP A 318 -2.71 -6.71 -21.38
CA TRP A 318 -3.92 -6.37 -20.60
C TRP A 318 -4.56 -5.08 -21.07
N ILE A 319 -3.78 -4.03 -21.36
CA ILE A 319 -4.27 -2.77 -21.90
C ILE A 319 -4.95 -3.01 -23.25
N LYS A 320 -4.33 -3.81 -24.14
CA LYS A 320 -4.92 -4.17 -25.45
C LYS A 320 -6.22 -4.96 -25.29
N ARG A 321 -6.29 -5.83 -24.29
CA ARG A 321 -7.51 -6.64 -24.04
C ARG A 321 -8.69 -5.79 -23.52
N TRP A 322 -8.42 -4.68 -22.81
CA TRP A 322 -9.46 -3.84 -22.19
C TRP A 322 -9.27 -2.34 -22.50
N PRO A 323 -9.27 -1.94 -23.77
CA PRO A 323 -8.81 -0.60 -24.20
C PRO A 323 -9.72 0.56 -23.76
N ARG A 324 -10.98 0.30 -23.42
CA ARG A 324 -11.99 1.33 -23.07
C ARG A 324 -12.47 1.25 -21.63
N LYS A 325 -11.73 0.61 -20.75
CA LYS A 325 -12.11 0.55 -19.34
C LYS A 325 -11.57 1.77 -18.58
N SER A 326 -12.36 2.26 -17.61
CA SER A 326 -11.80 3.19 -16.65
C SER A 326 -10.66 2.53 -15.88
N ILE A 327 -9.71 3.32 -15.40
CA ILE A 327 -8.58 2.81 -14.58
C ILE A 327 -9.08 1.97 -13.40
N ASP A 328 -10.17 2.39 -12.75
CA ASP A 328 -10.74 1.62 -11.64
C ASP A 328 -11.19 0.22 -12.09
N ALA A 329 -11.87 0.13 -13.23
CA ALA A 329 -12.32 -1.15 -13.78
C ALA A 329 -11.15 -1.99 -14.33
N PHE A 330 -10.13 -1.36 -14.90
CA PHE A 330 -8.93 -2.02 -15.37
C PHE A 330 -8.19 -2.72 -14.23
N VAL A 331 -7.99 -2.02 -13.10
CA VAL A 331 -7.32 -2.59 -11.91
C VAL A 331 -8.02 -3.86 -11.42
N GLU A 332 -9.37 -3.89 -11.40
CA GLU A 332 -10.09 -5.10 -10.97
C GLU A 332 -9.97 -6.27 -11.96
N GLN A 333 -9.64 -6.00 -13.22
CA GLN A 333 -9.48 -6.99 -14.27
C GLN A 333 -8.06 -7.51 -14.44
N ILE A 334 -7.06 -6.93 -13.77
CA ILE A 334 -5.68 -7.46 -13.80
C ILE A 334 -5.73 -8.95 -13.39
N PRO A 335 -5.31 -9.88 -14.28
CA PRO A 335 -5.48 -11.32 -14.02
C PRO A 335 -4.67 -11.82 -12.84
N PHE A 336 -3.43 -11.32 -12.69
CA PHE A 336 -2.54 -11.70 -11.60
C PHE A 336 -2.97 -11.03 -10.31
N SER A 337 -3.46 -11.82 -9.36
CA SER A 337 -3.93 -11.30 -8.05
C SER A 337 -2.82 -10.55 -7.30
N GLU A 338 -1.57 -11.00 -7.43
CA GLU A 338 -0.41 -10.34 -6.87
C GLU A 338 -0.26 -8.93 -7.45
N THR A 339 -0.19 -8.79 -8.77
CA THR A 339 -0.05 -7.50 -9.45
C THR A 339 -1.24 -6.59 -9.19
N ARG A 340 -2.46 -7.14 -9.19
CA ARG A 340 -3.67 -6.38 -8.86
C ARG A 340 -3.62 -5.78 -7.44
N ASN A 341 -3.12 -6.53 -6.47
CA ASN A 341 -2.93 -6.04 -5.10
C ASN A 341 -1.74 -5.08 -5.00
N TYR A 342 -0.67 -5.37 -5.74
CA TYR A 342 0.54 -4.53 -5.79
C TYR A 342 0.23 -3.11 -6.27
N VAL A 343 -0.43 -2.96 -7.41
CA VAL A 343 -0.77 -1.63 -7.93
C VAL A 343 -1.66 -0.83 -6.95
N LYS A 344 -2.55 -1.50 -6.23
CA LYS A 344 -3.39 -0.86 -5.19
C LYS A 344 -2.54 -0.38 -4.01
N ARG A 345 -1.60 -1.20 -3.53
CA ARG A 345 -0.69 -0.82 -2.44
C ARG A 345 0.22 0.33 -2.86
N VAL A 346 0.85 0.25 -4.01
CA VAL A 346 1.72 1.32 -4.53
C VAL A 346 0.95 2.63 -4.69
N TYR A 347 -0.24 2.59 -5.31
CA TYR A 347 -1.07 3.79 -5.45
C TYR A 347 -1.40 4.43 -4.11
N ARG A 348 -1.86 3.61 -3.13
CA ARG A 348 -2.17 4.06 -1.78
C ARG A 348 -0.94 4.68 -1.12
N SER A 349 0.20 3.99 -1.15
CA SER A 349 1.44 4.46 -0.53
C SER A 349 1.92 5.76 -1.16
N TYR A 350 1.89 5.89 -2.48
CA TYR A 350 2.21 7.12 -3.19
C TYR A 350 1.34 8.31 -2.76
N LYS A 351 0.01 8.12 -2.74
CA LYS A 351 -0.91 9.18 -2.34
C LYS A 351 -0.73 9.59 -0.87
N LEU A 352 -0.47 8.63 0.00
CA LEU A 352 -0.18 8.90 1.41
C LEU A 352 1.15 9.65 1.58
N TYR A 353 2.22 9.25 0.92
CA TYR A 353 3.47 10.01 0.93
C TYR A 353 3.29 11.44 0.49
N LYS A 354 2.61 11.67 -0.63
CA LYS A 354 2.31 13.03 -1.09
C LYS A 354 1.51 13.82 -0.06
N HIS A 355 0.50 13.23 0.54
CA HIS A 355 -0.34 13.94 1.51
C HIS A 355 0.41 14.23 2.83
N ILE A 356 1.30 13.34 3.27
CA ILE A 356 2.06 13.51 4.52
C ILE A 356 3.15 14.59 4.36
N TYR A 357 3.79 14.67 3.17
CA TYR A 357 5.03 15.42 3.01
C TYR A 357 4.98 16.55 1.97
N SER A 358 3.86 16.76 1.28
CA SER A 358 3.68 17.86 0.32
C SER A 358 2.71 18.95 0.83
N SER A 359 2.33 18.90 2.12
CA SER A 359 1.56 19.96 2.80
C SER A 359 2.46 21.07 3.28
#